data_f3d7b7f376c94c6a8bc1960adb791b11
#
_entry.id   f3d7b7f376c94c6a8bc1960adb791b11
#
_cell.length_a   1.000
_cell.length_b   1.000
_cell.length_c   1.000
_cell.angle_alpha   90.00
_cell.angle_beta   90.00
_cell.angle_gamma   90.00
#
_symmetry.space_group_name_H-M   'P 1'
#
loop_
_entity.id
_entity.type
_entity.pdbx_description
1 polymer ?
#
loop_
_entity_poly.entity_id
_entity_poly.type
_entity_poly.pdbx_seq_one_letter_code
_entity_poly.pdbx_strand_id
1 'polypeptide(L)'
;MKIPSSQLRELHRLLKQRQDLRNQLERGPRQLAAKAAMVANASASVDAAKLRLRELKMSCDRMQLQLRDRESKIAGLETKMNQAASNREYQTLKEQIAADKQANNVLSDEILETLEQIDAAIKAVADAEAVLKTMQAEEATFKQQISQRLEVVKTDLHRVSEQYKMAELLLPEEFMPEYSRLVNARNDEALAGIENNTCGGCYHILTPKVVDRLRMDQVVACPSCGVMLYIAGGE
;
A
#
# COMPACT_ATOMS: atom_id res chain seq x y z
N MET A 1 8.89 43.05 26.86
CA MET A 1 7.69 42.20 26.96
C MET A 1 8.08 40.96 27.76
N LYS A 2 7.29 40.57 28.74
CA LYS A 2 7.57 39.41 29.60
C LYS A 2 6.48 38.37 29.44
N ILE A 3 6.85 37.13 29.15
CA ILE A 3 5.95 35.97 29.07
C ILE A 3 6.63 34.84 29.84
N PRO A 4 5.95 34.26 30.84
CA PRO A 4 6.53 33.17 31.63
C PRO A 4 6.91 31.98 30.73
N SER A 5 8.08 31.42 30.94
CA SER A 5 8.53 30.21 30.21
C SER A 5 7.57 29.04 30.34
N SER A 6 6.85 28.94 31.47
CA SER A 6 5.80 27.90 31.65
C SER A 6 4.64 28.04 30.67
N GLN A 7 4.24 29.27 30.34
CA GLN A 7 3.16 29.53 29.38
C GLN A 7 3.59 29.17 27.95
N LEU A 8 4.79 29.52 27.52
CA LEU A 8 5.33 29.14 26.21
C LEU A 8 5.55 27.62 26.10
N ARG A 9 5.96 26.99 27.20
CA ARG A 9 6.11 25.52 27.28
C ARG A 9 4.76 24.82 27.06
N GLU A 10 3.72 25.29 27.73
CA GLU A 10 2.38 24.72 27.59
C GLU A 10 1.83 24.93 26.17
N LEU A 11 1.98 26.09 25.57
CA LEU A 11 1.63 26.36 24.19
C LEU A 11 2.37 25.41 23.22
N HIS A 12 3.68 25.24 23.43
CA HIS A 12 4.47 24.35 22.60
C HIS A 12 4.03 22.87 22.72
N ARG A 13 3.75 22.43 23.96
CA ARG A 13 3.20 21.09 24.22
C ARG A 13 1.89 20.87 23.47
N LEU A 14 0.98 21.84 23.53
CA LEU A 14 -0.32 21.77 22.85
C LEU A 14 -0.17 21.84 21.33
N LEU A 15 0.75 22.66 20.80
CA LEU A 15 1.07 22.70 19.36
C LEU A 15 1.58 21.34 18.87
N LYS A 16 2.55 20.74 19.57
CA LYS A 16 3.09 19.41 19.21
C LYS A 16 2.00 18.34 19.24
N GLN A 17 1.21 18.31 20.30
CA GLN A 17 0.12 17.34 20.43
C GLN A 17 -0.92 17.52 19.32
N ARG A 18 -1.30 18.77 19.00
CA ARG A 18 -2.22 19.08 17.91
C ARG A 18 -1.66 18.65 16.56
N GLN A 19 -0.38 18.88 16.29
CA GLN A 19 0.27 18.49 15.05
C GLN A 19 0.37 16.96 14.92
N ASP A 20 0.72 16.25 15.99
CA ASP A 20 0.75 14.78 16.00
C ASP A 20 -0.64 14.18 15.70
N LEU A 21 -1.69 14.70 16.34
CA LEU A 21 -3.06 14.26 16.08
C LEU A 21 -3.50 14.52 14.62
N ARG A 22 -3.13 15.66 14.04
CA ARG A 22 -3.36 15.95 12.61
C ARG A 22 -2.64 14.95 11.71
N ASN A 23 -1.37 14.68 12.00
CA ASN A 23 -0.58 13.69 11.26
C ASN A 23 -1.21 12.29 11.33
N GLN A 24 -1.76 11.91 12.49
CA GLN A 24 -2.48 10.63 12.64
C GLN A 24 -3.76 10.59 11.78
N LEU A 25 -4.52 11.69 11.71
CA LEU A 25 -5.70 11.80 10.84
C LEU A 25 -5.36 11.68 9.35
N GLU A 26 -4.22 12.23 8.92
CA GLU A 26 -3.77 12.12 7.53
C GLU A 26 -3.21 10.74 7.18
N ARG A 27 -2.56 10.08 8.15
CA ARG A 27 -1.98 8.73 7.93
C ARG A 27 -3.06 7.65 7.78
N GLY A 28 -4.17 7.77 8.51
CA GLY A 28 -5.24 6.77 8.48
C GLY A 28 -5.76 6.48 7.07
N PRO A 29 -6.24 7.47 6.31
CA PRO A 29 -6.70 7.27 4.92
C PRO A 29 -5.62 6.69 4.00
N ARG A 30 -4.36 7.11 4.15
CA ARG A 30 -3.23 6.58 3.36
C ARG A 30 -3.00 5.09 3.63
N GLN A 31 -3.10 4.66 4.90
CA GLN A 31 -2.99 3.25 5.27
C GLN A 31 -4.15 2.41 4.71
N LEU A 32 -5.38 2.95 4.74
CA LEU A 32 -6.55 2.30 4.12
C LEU A 32 -6.39 2.16 2.61
N ALA A 33 -5.93 3.21 1.93
CA ALA A 33 -5.66 3.17 0.49
C ALA A 33 -4.59 2.13 0.13
N ALA A 34 -3.53 2.02 0.92
CA ALA A 34 -2.50 0.99 0.72
C ALA A 34 -3.05 -0.44 0.88
N LYS A 35 -3.88 -0.68 1.91
CA LYS A 35 -4.53 -1.99 2.10
C LYS A 35 -5.50 -2.31 0.95
N ALA A 36 -6.32 -1.35 0.52
CA ALA A 36 -7.22 -1.51 -0.62
C ALA A 36 -6.47 -1.83 -1.92
N ALA A 37 -5.31 -1.19 -2.16
CA ALA A 37 -4.47 -1.50 -3.30
C ALA A 37 -3.92 -2.95 -3.25
N MET A 38 -3.58 -3.46 -2.07
CA MET A 38 -3.15 -4.87 -1.91
C MET A 38 -4.28 -5.84 -2.26
N VAL A 39 -5.51 -5.57 -1.81
CA VAL A 39 -6.70 -6.37 -2.16
C VAL A 39 -6.99 -6.31 -3.66
N ALA A 40 -6.88 -5.14 -4.28
CA ALA A 40 -7.05 -4.98 -5.72
C ALA A 40 -6.02 -5.79 -6.52
N ASN A 41 -4.75 -5.79 -6.09
CA ASN A 41 -3.71 -6.61 -6.71
C ASN A 41 -3.98 -8.12 -6.55
N ALA A 42 -4.44 -8.56 -5.38
CA ALA A 42 -4.83 -9.95 -5.18
C ALA A 42 -6.03 -10.34 -6.07
N SER A 43 -7.02 -9.45 -6.23
CA SER A 43 -8.13 -9.66 -7.17
C SER A 43 -7.64 -9.79 -8.61
N ALA A 44 -6.75 -8.92 -9.06
CA ALA A 44 -6.15 -9.00 -10.39
C ALA A 44 -5.37 -10.32 -10.61
N SER A 45 -4.72 -10.83 -9.55
CA SER A 45 -4.04 -12.14 -9.61
C SER A 45 -5.02 -13.28 -9.79
N VAL A 46 -6.20 -13.26 -9.15
CA VAL A 46 -7.27 -14.24 -9.35
C VAL A 46 -7.78 -14.18 -10.78
N ASP A 47 -8.03 -12.97 -11.31
CA ASP A 47 -8.53 -12.81 -12.67
C ASP A 47 -7.52 -13.33 -13.71
N ALA A 48 -6.23 -13.06 -13.50
CA ALA A 48 -5.15 -13.58 -14.35
C ALA A 48 -5.06 -15.11 -14.29
N ALA A 49 -5.19 -15.73 -13.12
CA ALA A 49 -5.20 -17.17 -12.96
C ALA A 49 -6.42 -17.80 -13.66
N LYS A 50 -7.60 -17.21 -13.53
CA LYS A 50 -8.83 -17.65 -14.22
C LYS A 50 -8.70 -17.53 -15.74
N LEU A 51 -8.13 -16.46 -16.23
CA LEU A 51 -7.87 -16.28 -17.66
C LEU A 51 -6.95 -17.38 -18.20
N ARG A 52 -5.84 -17.62 -17.48
CA ARG A 52 -4.90 -18.69 -17.85
C ARG A 52 -5.56 -20.07 -17.89
N LEU A 53 -6.37 -20.41 -16.89
CA LEU A 53 -7.13 -21.65 -16.85
C LEU A 53 -8.08 -21.77 -18.06
N ARG A 54 -8.77 -20.68 -18.41
CA ARG A 54 -9.66 -20.64 -19.56
C ARG A 54 -8.91 -20.88 -20.88
N GLU A 55 -7.77 -20.24 -21.05
CA GLU A 55 -6.93 -20.40 -22.24
C GLU A 55 -6.45 -21.84 -22.40
N LEU A 56 -5.98 -22.47 -21.31
CA LEU A 56 -5.56 -23.88 -21.33
C LEU A 56 -6.71 -24.80 -21.68
N LYS A 57 -7.90 -24.65 -21.12
CA LYS A 57 -9.09 -25.42 -21.45
C LYS A 57 -9.46 -25.29 -22.94
N MET A 58 -9.49 -24.05 -23.45
CA MET A 58 -9.79 -23.81 -24.86
C MET A 58 -8.73 -24.42 -25.79
N SER A 59 -7.45 -24.45 -25.39
CA SER A 59 -6.39 -25.10 -26.13
C SER A 59 -6.58 -26.62 -26.14
N CYS A 60 -6.86 -27.22 -24.99
CA CYS A 60 -7.14 -28.64 -24.84
C CYS A 60 -8.33 -29.08 -25.70
N ASP A 61 -9.44 -28.37 -25.63
CA ASP A 61 -10.65 -28.64 -26.43
C ASP A 61 -10.35 -28.61 -27.92
N ARG A 62 -9.54 -27.64 -28.37
CA ARG A 62 -9.12 -27.53 -29.78
C ARG A 62 -8.25 -28.73 -30.20
N MET A 63 -7.30 -29.14 -29.39
CA MET A 63 -6.44 -30.28 -29.65
C MET A 63 -7.24 -31.60 -29.67
N GLN A 64 -8.19 -31.77 -28.75
CA GLN A 64 -9.08 -32.94 -28.74
C GLN A 64 -9.97 -33.01 -30.00
N LEU A 65 -10.48 -31.85 -30.44
CA LEU A 65 -11.25 -31.81 -31.72
C LEU A 65 -10.36 -32.20 -32.90
N GLN A 66 -9.14 -31.65 -32.95
CA GLN A 66 -8.17 -31.99 -34.00
C GLN A 66 -7.79 -33.44 -33.99
N LEU A 67 -7.66 -34.07 -32.82
CA LEU A 67 -7.38 -35.49 -32.68
C LEU A 67 -8.53 -36.32 -33.29
N ARG A 68 -9.77 -36.04 -32.93
CA ARG A 68 -10.96 -36.71 -33.48
C ARG A 68 -11.07 -36.61 -35.01
N ASP A 69 -10.80 -35.42 -35.56
CA ASP A 69 -10.80 -35.17 -36.99
C ASP A 69 -9.74 -36.02 -37.72
N ARG A 70 -8.53 -36.11 -37.12
CA ARG A 70 -7.44 -36.93 -37.66
C ARG A 70 -7.75 -38.42 -37.56
N GLU A 71 -8.32 -38.91 -36.46
CA GLU A 71 -8.77 -40.31 -36.31
C GLU A 71 -9.81 -40.66 -37.36
N SER A 72 -10.78 -39.77 -37.63
CA SER A 72 -11.77 -39.94 -38.68
C SER A 72 -11.14 -40.05 -40.08
N LYS A 73 -10.11 -39.22 -40.35
CA LYS A 73 -9.36 -39.29 -41.62
C LYS A 73 -8.58 -40.57 -41.76
N ILE A 74 -7.93 -41.03 -40.68
CA ILE A 74 -7.22 -42.32 -40.67
C ILE A 74 -8.18 -43.47 -40.98
N ALA A 75 -9.36 -43.50 -40.34
CA ALA A 75 -10.38 -44.52 -40.62
C ALA A 75 -10.83 -44.49 -42.08
N GLY A 76 -10.96 -43.32 -42.68
CA GLY A 76 -11.24 -43.15 -44.09
C GLY A 76 -10.10 -43.67 -45.02
N LEU A 77 -8.85 -43.42 -44.63
CA LEU A 77 -7.68 -43.94 -45.36
C LEU A 77 -7.55 -45.45 -45.22
N GLU A 78 -7.84 -46.05 -44.07
CA GLU A 78 -7.88 -47.53 -43.87
C GLU A 78 -8.94 -48.17 -44.75
N THR A 79 -10.11 -47.56 -44.88
CA THR A 79 -11.15 -48.03 -45.80
C THR A 79 -10.67 -48.01 -47.25
N LYS A 80 -10.00 -46.89 -47.66
CA LYS A 80 -9.43 -46.81 -49.02
C LYS A 80 -8.29 -47.79 -49.24
N MET A 81 -7.45 -48.01 -48.25
CA MET A 81 -6.35 -49.00 -48.32
C MET A 81 -6.87 -50.41 -48.56
N ASN A 82 -7.98 -50.80 -47.92
CA ASN A 82 -8.63 -52.07 -48.10
C ASN A 82 -9.29 -52.24 -49.48
N GLN A 83 -9.54 -51.17 -50.20
CA GLN A 83 -10.12 -51.09 -51.52
C GLN A 83 -9.06 -50.85 -52.62
N ALA A 84 -7.79 -50.79 -52.30
CA ALA A 84 -6.72 -50.44 -53.22
C ALA A 84 -6.60 -51.46 -54.37
N ALA A 85 -6.57 -50.94 -55.59
CA ALA A 85 -6.48 -51.77 -56.77
C ALA A 85 -5.04 -52.19 -57.13
N SER A 86 -4.02 -51.56 -56.60
CA SER A 86 -2.63 -51.89 -56.87
C SER A 86 -1.79 -51.94 -55.54
N ASN A 87 -0.75 -52.79 -55.59
CA ASN A 87 0.16 -52.94 -54.48
C ASN A 87 0.91 -51.62 -54.16
N ARG A 88 1.17 -50.82 -55.17
CA ARG A 88 1.80 -49.48 -54.96
C ARG A 88 0.90 -48.50 -54.17
N GLU A 89 -0.37 -48.47 -54.54
CA GLU A 89 -1.37 -47.65 -53.83
C GLU A 89 -1.56 -48.14 -52.40
N TYR A 90 -1.65 -49.44 -52.17
CA TYR A 90 -1.72 -50.03 -50.84
C TYR A 90 -0.53 -49.64 -49.96
N GLN A 91 0.71 -49.73 -50.47
CA GLN A 91 1.91 -49.33 -49.69
C GLN A 91 1.95 -47.84 -49.37
N THR A 92 1.61 -46.98 -50.33
CA THR A 92 1.54 -45.54 -50.12
C THR A 92 0.53 -45.18 -49.03
N LEU A 93 -0.67 -45.74 -49.05
CA LEU A 93 -1.70 -45.52 -48.03
C LEU A 93 -1.27 -46.05 -46.66
N LYS A 94 -0.60 -47.24 -46.63
CA LYS A 94 -0.07 -47.79 -45.39
C LYS A 94 0.97 -46.90 -44.73
N GLU A 95 1.91 -46.33 -45.51
CA GLU A 95 2.92 -45.40 -45.03
C GLU A 95 2.28 -44.08 -44.50
N GLN A 96 1.30 -43.58 -45.23
CA GLN A 96 0.56 -42.40 -44.80
C GLN A 96 -0.21 -42.65 -43.50
N ILE A 97 -0.92 -43.74 -43.35
CA ILE A 97 -1.63 -44.13 -42.12
C ILE A 97 -0.65 -44.26 -40.96
N ALA A 98 0.54 -44.85 -41.17
CA ALA A 98 1.54 -45.00 -40.14
C ALA A 98 2.07 -43.63 -39.66
N ALA A 99 2.35 -42.71 -40.61
CA ALA A 99 2.77 -41.35 -40.28
C ALA A 99 1.67 -40.54 -39.54
N ASP A 100 0.41 -40.64 -39.99
CA ASP A 100 -0.72 -39.99 -39.35
C ASP A 100 -0.98 -40.53 -37.93
N LYS A 101 -0.86 -41.86 -37.72
CA LYS A 101 -0.94 -42.47 -36.40
C LYS A 101 0.17 -41.99 -35.46
N GLN A 102 1.40 -41.88 -35.97
CA GLN A 102 2.50 -41.34 -35.18
C GLN A 102 2.26 -39.89 -34.80
N ALA A 103 1.74 -39.06 -35.71
CA ALA A 103 1.39 -37.68 -35.42
C ALA A 103 0.22 -37.54 -34.41
N ASN A 104 -0.73 -38.52 -34.41
CA ASN A 104 -1.79 -38.58 -33.41
C ASN A 104 -1.26 -38.96 -32.01
N ASN A 105 -0.27 -39.85 -31.92
CA ASN A 105 0.36 -40.18 -30.64
C ASN A 105 1.01 -38.92 -30.01
N VAL A 106 1.76 -38.14 -30.80
CA VAL A 106 2.35 -36.88 -30.33
C VAL A 106 1.26 -35.92 -29.85
N LEU A 107 0.18 -35.76 -30.63
CA LEU A 107 -0.92 -34.85 -30.23
C LEU A 107 -1.65 -35.35 -28.95
N SER A 108 -1.75 -36.67 -28.77
CA SER A 108 -2.30 -37.26 -27.55
C SER A 108 -1.43 -36.96 -26.32
N ASP A 109 -0.10 -37.03 -26.47
CA ASP A 109 0.85 -36.69 -25.42
C ASP A 109 0.75 -35.20 -25.08
N GLU A 110 0.66 -34.31 -26.08
CA GLU A 110 0.44 -32.85 -25.86
C GLU A 110 -0.88 -32.57 -25.13
N ILE A 111 -1.94 -33.31 -25.41
CA ILE A 111 -3.23 -33.23 -24.71
C ILE A 111 -3.04 -33.61 -23.23
N LEU A 112 -2.33 -34.70 -22.95
CA LEU A 112 -2.06 -35.14 -21.57
C LEU A 112 -1.27 -34.11 -20.79
N GLU A 113 -0.20 -33.55 -21.35
CA GLU A 113 0.56 -32.47 -20.75
C GLU A 113 -0.31 -31.23 -20.47
N THR A 114 -1.21 -30.89 -21.40
CA THR A 114 -2.13 -29.75 -21.23
C THR A 114 -3.15 -30.03 -20.14
N LEU A 115 -3.62 -31.26 -19.96
CA LEU A 115 -4.50 -31.63 -18.84
C LEU A 115 -3.80 -31.48 -17.49
N GLU A 116 -2.54 -31.89 -17.37
CA GLU A 116 -1.74 -31.67 -16.16
C GLU A 116 -1.57 -30.15 -15.85
N GLN A 117 -1.36 -29.36 -16.90
CA GLN A 117 -1.30 -27.87 -16.73
C GLN A 117 -2.66 -27.30 -16.28
N ILE A 118 -3.77 -27.84 -16.77
CA ILE A 118 -5.13 -27.46 -16.34
C ILE A 118 -5.32 -27.79 -14.87
N ASP A 119 -4.92 -28.95 -14.39
CA ASP A 119 -5.03 -29.33 -12.97
C ASP A 119 -4.17 -28.43 -12.07
N ALA A 120 -2.96 -28.09 -12.52
CA ALA A 120 -2.11 -27.12 -11.82
C ALA A 120 -2.74 -25.72 -11.80
N ALA A 121 -3.34 -25.28 -12.91
CA ALA A 121 -4.02 -23.99 -13.00
C ALA A 121 -5.29 -23.93 -12.13
N ILE A 122 -6.05 -25.01 -12.00
CA ILE A 122 -7.19 -25.10 -11.06
C ILE A 122 -6.72 -24.88 -9.63
N LYS A 123 -5.63 -25.51 -9.21
CA LYS A 123 -5.02 -25.30 -7.91
C LYS A 123 -4.60 -23.83 -7.72
N ALA A 124 -3.91 -23.26 -8.71
CA ALA A 124 -3.46 -21.88 -8.65
C ALA A 124 -4.63 -20.89 -8.50
N VAL A 125 -5.77 -21.13 -9.15
CA VAL A 125 -7.00 -20.32 -8.95
C VAL A 125 -7.51 -20.46 -7.52
N ALA A 126 -7.60 -21.67 -6.98
CA ALA A 126 -8.09 -21.90 -5.63
C ALA A 126 -7.17 -21.24 -4.57
N ASP A 127 -5.86 -21.33 -4.73
CA ASP A 127 -4.88 -20.69 -3.85
C ASP A 127 -4.98 -19.16 -3.92
N ALA A 128 -5.10 -18.59 -5.13
CA ALA A 128 -5.26 -17.15 -5.30
C ALA A 128 -6.59 -16.65 -4.69
N GLU A 129 -7.69 -17.39 -4.83
CA GLU A 129 -8.99 -17.06 -4.21
C GLU A 129 -8.92 -17.13 -2.67
N ALA A 130 -8.21 -18.10 -2.11
CA ALA A 130 -7.99 -18.20 -0.67
C ALA A 130 -7.20 -16.99 -0.13
N VAL A 131 -6.14 -16.58 -0.82
CA VAL A 131 -5.36 -15.39 -0.49
C VAL A 131 -6.22 -14.13 -0.56
N LEU A 132 -7.00 -13.95 -1.63
CA LEU A 132 -7.91 -12.80 -1.79
C LEU A 132 -8.90 -12.73 -0.64
N LYS A 133 -9.53 -13.84 -0.28
CA LYS A 133 -10.49 -13.93 0.83
C LYS A 133 -9.86 -13.52 2.16
N THR A 134 -8.65 -13.98 2.42
CA THR A 134 -7.90 -13.61 3.63
C THR A 134 -7.61 -12.11 3.67
N MET A 135 -7.10 -11.55 2.56
CA MET A 135 -6.79 -10.13 2.45
C MET A 135 -8.04 -9.24 2.60
N GLN A 136 -9.18 -9.66 2.05
CA GLN A 136 -10.46 -8.95 2.21
C GLN A 136 -10.94 -8.94 3.66
N ALA A 137 -10.81 -10.07 4.37
CA ALA A 137 -11.15 -10.15 5.79
C ALA A 137 -10.25 -9.26 6.66
N GLU A 138 -8.95 -9.25 6.37
CA GLU A 138 -7.99 -8.37 7.03
C GLU A 138 -8.29 -6.88 6.75
N GLU A 139 -8.61 -6.53 5.50
CA GLU A 139 -8.98 -5.16 5.12
C GLU A 139 -10.21 -4.69 5.89
N ALA A 140 -11.26 -5.51 5.97
CA ALA A 140 -12.48 -5.19 6.70
C ALA A 140 -12.20 -4.93 8.19
N THR A 141 -11.43 -5.81 8.83
CA THR A 141 -11.02 -5.66 10.23
C THR A 141 -10.18 -4.40 10.43
N PHE A 142 -9.20 -4.18 9.56
CA PHE A 142 -8.32 -3.01 9.60
C PHE A 142 -9.10 -1.70 9.41
N LYS A 143 -10.05 -1.67 8.47
CA LYS A 143 -10.93 -0.52 8.23
C LYS A 143 -11.74 -0.17 9.47
N GLN A 144 -12.28 -1.17 10.16
CA GLN A 144 -13.02 -0.96 11.41
C GLN A 144 -12.10 -0.38 12.51
N GLN A 145 -10.91 -0.95 12.71
CA GLN A 145 -9.94 -0.48 13.70
C GLN A 145 -9.49 0.95 13.43
N ILE A 146 -9.14 1.26 12.17
CA ILE A 146 -8.74 2.63 11.79
C ILE A 146 -9.90 3.61 11.98
N SER A 147 -11.12 3.24 11.58
CA SER A 147 -12.30 4.10 11.77
C SER A 147 -12.52 4.45 13.24
N GLN A 148 -12.49 3.47 14.14
CA GLN A 148 -12.61 3.69 15.59
C GLN A 148 -11.49 4.57 16.12
N ARG A 149 -10.25 4.30 15.72
CA ARG A 149 -9.10 5.12 16.13
C ARG A 149 -9.22 6.56 15.65
N LEU A 150 -9.63 6.79 14.40
CA LEU A 150 -9.77 8.15 13.86
C LEU A 150 -10.88 8.94 14.57
N GLU A 151 -11.96 8.32 15.03
CA GLU A 151 -12.98 9.01 15.83
C GLU A 151 -12.41 9.48 17.19
N VAL A 152 -11.62 8.63 17.86
CA VAL A 152 -10.93 9.02 19.10
C VAL A 152 -9.96 10.19 18.83
N VAL A 153 -9.15 10.07 17.78
CA VAL A 153 -8.17 11.11 17.39
C VAL A 153 -8.87 12.44 17.05
N LYS A 154 -10.04 12.43 16.38
CA LYS A 154 -10.83 13.64 16.10
C LYS A 154 -11.32 14.30 17.38
N THR A 155 -11.84 13.51 18.31
CA THR A 155 -12.28 14.02 19.61
C THR A 155 -11.14 14.64 20.38
N ASP A 156 -9.99 13.98 20.43
CA ASP A 156 -8.80 14.49 21.08
C ASP A 156 -8.26 15.76 20.39
N LEU A 157 -8.25 15.80 19.06
CA LEU A 157 -7.85 16.98 18.32
C LEU A 157 -8.74 18.18 18.61
N HIS A 158 -10.06 17.96 18.71
CA HIS A 158 -11.00 19.01 19.10
C HIS A 158 -10.67 19.52 20.51
N ARG A 159 -10.54 18.63 21.48
CA ARG A 159 -10.21 18.97 22.88
C ARG A 159 -8.88 19.75 22.98
N VAL A 160 -7.82 19.25 22.35
CA VAL A 160 -6.50 19.89 22.35
C VAL A 160 -6.55 21.25 21.63
N SER A 161 -7.34 21.37 20.56
CA SER A 161 -7.50 22.63 19.84
C SER A 161 -8.21 23.71 20.69
N GLU A 162 -9.20 23.33 21.49
CA GLU A 162 -9.83 24.26 22.42
C GLU A 162 -8.88 24.66 23.57
N GLN A 163 -8.12 23.70 24.13
CA GLN A 163 -7.09 23.99 25.13
C GLN A 163 -6.04 24.96 24.57
N TYR A 164 -5.61 24.75 23.32
CA TYR A 164 -4.65 25.62 22.64
C TYR A 164 -5.21 27.03 22.47
N LYS A 165 -6.45 27.19 22.01
CA LYS A 165 -7.11 28.53 21.91
C LYS A 165 -7.16 29.23 23.24
N MET A 166 -7.52 28.55 24.31
CA MET A 166 -7.58 29.14 25.65
C MET A 166 -6.18 29.57 26.14
N ALA A 167 -5.14 28.76 25.88
CA ALA A 167 -3.76 29.10 26.20
C ALA A 167 -3.24 30.28 25.37
N GLU A 168 -3.64 30.37 24.10
CA GLU A 168 -3.30 31.45 23.18
C GLU A 168 -3.90 32.81 23.64
N LEU A 169 -5.15 32.80 24.12
CA LEU A 169 -5.82 34.01 24.65
C LEU A 169 -5.12 34.61 25.87
N LEU A 170 -4.27 33.84 26.55
CA LEU A 170 -3.49 34.37 27.69
C LEU A 170 -2.21 35.12 27.25
N LEU A 171 -1.89 35.09 25.95
CA LEU A 171 -0.74 35.81 25.41
C LEU A 171 -1.02 37.33 25.35
N PRO A 172 0.00 38.19 25.60
CA PRO A 172 -0.13 39.62 25.39
C PRO A 172 -0.46 39.94 23.93
N GLU A 173 -1.38 40.90 23.71
CA GLU A 173 -1.81 41.33 22.35
C GLU A 173 -0.63 41.79 21.49
N GLU A 174 0.37 42.44 22.08
CA GLU A 174 1.58 42.89 21.37
C GLU A 174 2.42 41.73 20.83
N PHE A 175 2.30 40.51 21.40
CA PHE A 175 3.04 39.33 21.00
C PHE A 175 2.34 38.50 19.91
N MET A 176 1.03 38.59 19.84
CA MET A 176 0.18 37.79 18.94
C MET A 176 0.58 37.86 17.46
N PRO A 177 0.92 39.03 16.86
CA PRO A 177 1.28 39.07 15.44
C PRO A 177 2.56 38.28 15.13
N GLU A 178 3.57 38.36 15.96
CA GLU A 178 4.83 37.66 15.78
C GLU A 178 4.67 36.13 16.02
N TYR A 179 3.95 35.79 17.10
CA TYR A 179 3.61 34.39 17.42
C TYR A 179 2.82 33.75 16.30
N SER A 180 1.73 34.36 15.85
CA SER A 180 0.89 33.82 14.76
C SER A 180 1.67 33.66 13.46
N ARG A 181 2.54 34.62 13.13
CA ARG A 181 3.42 34.52 11.96
C ARG A 181 4.33 33.28 12.02
N LEU A 182 4.94 33.03 13.19
CA LEU A 182 5.83 31.87 13.37
C LEU A 182 5.06 30.54 13.37
N VAL A 183 3.92 30.50 14.06
CA VAL A 183 3.08 29.27 14.08
C VAL A 183 2.53 28.95 12.69
N ASN A 184 2.10 29.95 11.92
CA ASN A 184 1.64 29.73 10.55
C ASN A 184 2.74 29.26 9.61
N ALA A 185 3.99 29.71 9.83
CA ALA A 185 5.13 29.31 9.00
C ALA A 185 5.74 27.96 9.38
N ARG A 186 5.71 27.59 10.68
CA ARG A 186 6.47 26.44 11.20
C ARG A 186 5.66 25.47 12.06
N ASN A 187 4.38 25.72 12.28
CA ASN A 187 3.51 24.92 13.15
C ASN A 187 4.12 24.71 14.56
N ASP A 188 4.30 23.46 14.95
CA ASP A 188 4.87 23.07 16.25
C ASP A 188 6.37 23.36 16.40
N GLU A 189 7.09 23.63 15.32
CA GLU A 189 8.48 24.10 15.36
C GLU A 189 8.63 25.60 15.56
N ALA A 190 7.54 26.35 15.78
CA ALA A 190 7.56 27.79 16.05
C ALA A 190 8.21 28.13 17.39
N LEU A 191 8.16 27.22 18.35
CA LEU A 191 8.70 27.34 19.70
C LEU A 191 9.78 26.27 19.93
N ALA A 192 10.79 26.62 20.76
CA ALA A 192 11.81 25.64 21.15
C ALA A 192 12.22 25.86 22.62
N GLY A 193 12.28 24.77 23.36
CA GLY A 193 12.89 24.78 24.70
C GLY A 193 14.40 24.88 24.61
N ILE A 194 15.02 25.56 25.58
CA ILE A 194 16.47 25.52 25.73
C ILE A 194 16.86 24.51 26.80
N GLU A 195 17.90 23.72 26.52
CA GLU A 195 18.55 22.82 27.47
C GLU A 195 20.06 23.01 27.36
N ASN A 196 20.75 23.11 28.48
CA ASN A 196 22.22 23.31 28.53
C ASN A 196 22.71 24.44 27.61
N ASN A 197 22.02 25.57 27.61
CA ASN A 197 22.29 26.75 26.77
C ASN A 197 22.23 26.44 25.25
N THR A 198 21.52 25.42 24.84
CA THR A 198 21.38 24.98 23.43
C THR A 198 19.93 25.16 22.99
N CYS A 199 19.72 25.68 21.78
CA CYS A 199 18.39 25.76 21.17
C CYS A 199 17.87 24.37 20.80
N GLY A 200 16.72 23.94 21.34
CA GLY A 200 16.13 22.64 21.03
C GLY A 200 15.59 22.49 19.59
N GLY A 201 15.55 23.58 18.80
CA GLY A 201 15.11 23.54 17.40
C GLY A 201 16.25 23.35 16.39
N CYS A 202 17.38 24.08 16.58
CA CYS A 202 18.51 24.04 15.63
C CYS A 202 19.85 23.63 16.25
N TYR A 203 19.84 23.31 17.53
CA TYR A 203 21.02 22.86 18.28
C TYR A 203 22.18 23.89 18.35
N HIS A 204 21.90 25.15 18.04
CA HIS A 204 22.88 26.23 18.17
C HIS A 204 23.11 26.59 19.63
N ILE A 205 24.38 26.79 20.03
CA ILE A 205 24.77 27.21 21.37
C ILE A 205 24.43 28.68 21.52
N LEU A 206 23.64 29.00 22.57
CA LEU A 206 23.18 30.36 22.87
C LEU A 206 24.16 31.08 23.75
N THR A 207 24.30 32.39 23.52
CA THR A 207 25.15 33.22 24.35
C THR A 207 24.54 33.42 25.75
N PRO A 208 25.36 33.60 26.82
CA PRO A 208 24.85 33.83 28.18
C PRO A 208 23.82 34.98 28.25
N LYS A 209 24.02 36.01 27.48
CA LYS A 209 23.09 37.18 27.42
C LYS A 209 21.67 36.74 26.95
N VAL A 210 21.55 35.81 26.03
CA VAL A 210 20.26 35.29 25.57
C VAL A 210 19.60 34.47 26.68
N VAL A 211 20.36 33.62 27.35
CA VAL A 211 19.87 32.78 28.45
C VAL A 211 19.41 33.64 29.64
N ASP A 212 20.17 34.67 30.01
CA ASP A 212 19.80 35.57 31.09
C ASP A 212 18.50 36.34 30.79
N ARG A 213 18.31 36.77 29.54
CA ARG A 213 17.04 37.40 29.13
C ARG A 213 15.85 36.41 29.26
N LEU A 214 16.04 35.15 28.92
CA LEU A 214 14.99 34.12 29.08
C LEU A 214 14.70 33.84 30.57
N ARG A 215 15.72 33.89 31.46
CA ARG A 215 15.54 33.77 32.91
C ARG A 215 14.75 34.92 33.49
N MET A 216 14.76 36.10 32.84
CA MET A 216 13.97 37.25 33.20
C MET A 216 12.57 37.25 32.55
N ASP A 217 12.11 36.12 32.03
CA ASP A 217 10.85 35.95 31.28
C ASP A 217 10.72 36.85 30.04
N GLN A 218 11.84 37.32 29.49
CA GLN A 218 11.80 38.09 28.25
C GLN A 218 11.66 37.14 27.06
N VAL A 219 10.78 37.50 26.14
CA VAL A 219 10.64 36.79 24.87
C VAL A 219 11.89 36.99 24.00
N VAL A 220 12.52 35.91 23.58
CA VAL A 220 13.74 35.94 22.76
C VAL A 220 13.62 34.95 21.63
N ALA A 221 13.89 35.41 20.40
CA ALA A 221 14.03 34.51 19.25
C ALA A 221 15.47 33.96 19.17
N CYS A 222 15.61 32.74 18.70
CA CYS A 222 16.91 32.13 18.42
C CYS A 222 17.64 32.95 17.35
N PRO A 223 18.89 33.40 17.58
CA PRO A 223 19.64 34.20 16.60
C PRO A 223 19.99 33.42 15.33
N SER A 224 19.99 32.09 15.38
CA SER A 224 20.31 31.19 14.24
C SER A 224 19.06 30.83 13.44
N CYS A 225 18.03 30.27 14.06
CA CYS A 225 16.86 29.75 13.36
C CYS A 225 15.58 30.58 13.50
N GLY A 226 15.57 31.61 14.37
CA GLY A 226 14.43 32.51 14.53
C GLY A 226 13.23 31.97 15.29
N VAL A 227 13.27 30.74 15.83
CA VAL A 227 12.19 30.16 16.65
C VAL A 227 12.14 30.88 18.02
N MET A 228 10.97 30.97 18.63
CA MET A 228 10.82 31.50 19.96
C MET A 228 11.33 30.52 21.01
N LEU A 229 12.17 31.04 21.90
CA LEU A 229 12.84 30.27 22.94
C LEU A 229 12.11 30.39 24.28
N TYR A 230 12.13 29.29 25.04
CA TYR A 230 11.70 29.24 26.43
C TYR A 230 12.58 28.26 27.22
N ILE A 231 12.62 28.34 28.53
CA ILE A 231 13.38 27.42 29.38
C ILE A 231 12.61 26.10 29.52
N ALA A 232 13.20 24.99 29.04
CA ALA A 232 12.53 23.67 29.00
C ALA A 232 12.44 23.00 30.39
N GLY A 233 13.45 23.14 31.25
CA GLY A 233 13.48 22.64 32.60
C GLY A 233 13.08 23.70 33.62
N GLY A 234 12.21 23.37 34.58
CA GLY A 234 12.15 24.13 35.82
C GLY A 234 13.28 23.68 36.73
N GLU A 235 14.23 24.51 37.02
CA GLU A 235 14.94 24.51 38.30
C GLU A 235 14.17 25.38 39.28
#